data_794ab502c6f870bd4219cfc5b4e582e4
#
_entry.id   794ab502c6f870bd4219cfc5b4e582e4
#
_cell.length_a   1.000
_cell.length_b   1.000
_cell.length_c   1.000
_cell.angle_alpha   90.00
_cell.angle_beta   90.00
_cell.angle_gamma   90.00
#
_symmetry.space_group_name_H-M   'P 1'
#
loop_
_entity.id
_entity.type
_entity.pdbx_description
1 polymer ?
#
loop_
_entity_poly.entity_id
_entity_poly.type
_entity_poly.pdbx_seq_one_letter_code
_entity_poly.pdbx_strand_id
1 'polypeptide(L)'
;MISELIAEAPQRRLDSLDVFRGLTIAAMILVSTPGTWNAVYVPLDHAAWNGWTPTDLVFPFLLFAMGAAVPFALARRRGVPQRVRRHVIRRAAILFALGLVLNAIEATPPIAWATFRIPGVLQRIALVYLAVAWLTECVSLRGQIAIAVSALGGYWAAMLLVPVPGVGAGVLTPAGNLASFVDRAILGGHMLNRVWDPEGLLSTVPAVVTALCGVFAGDWLKERGQRHRSGWLWAAGFVGMFAGLAWGIVFPLNKNLWTSSFALFSAGLAAQILAFTHWLVDTKGWRGWSRPFVAFGRNPLLAYFLSVGTDSVLTGLTVAQGVSVKAFIYRVAFASWLRPCCGAETASLAYAIAYVALWGVILGELYRRRIFIGI
;
A
#
# COMPACT_ATOMS: atom_id res chain seq x y z
N MET A 1 4.78 2.05 -47.94
CA MET A 1 6.18 2.38 -47.59
C MET A 1 6.32 3.72 -46.81
N ILE A 2 5.24 4.24 -46.24
CA ILE A 2 5.24 5.39 -45.31
C ILE A 2 4.63 5.01 -43.96
N SER A 3 4.05 3.80 -43.80
CA SER A 3 3.40 3.33 -42.55
C SER A 3 4.36 2.65 -41.56
N GLU A 4 5.62 2.44 -41.93
CA GLU A 4 6.61 1.74 -41.07
C GLU A 4 7.56 2.69 -40.29
N LEU A 5 7.41 4.00 -40.43
CA LEU A 5 8.28 5.00 -39.76
C LEU A 5 7.67 5.69 -38.58
N ILE A 6 6.51 5.26 -38.07
CA ILE A 6 6.08 5.67 -36.74
C ILE A 6 6.66 4.65 -35.77
N ALA A 7 7.98 4.67 -35.59
CA ALA A 7 8.62 4.12 -34.44
C ALA A 7 7.98 4.82 -33.22
N GLU A 8 7.14 4.10 -32.46
CA GLU A 8 6.59 4.60 -31.20
C GLU A 8 7.73 5.17 -30.38
N ALA A 9 7.79 6.49 -30.27
CA ALA A 9 8.79 7.15 -29.44
C ALA A 9 8.74 6.51 -28.05
N PRO A 10 9.88 6.21 -27.43
CA PRO A 10 9.94 5.48 -26.17
C PRO A 10 8.98 6.13 -25.16
N GLN A 11 8.07 5.34 -24.64
CA GLN A 11 7.01 5.78 -23.72
C GLN A 11 7.68 6.50 -22.54
N ARG A 12 7.49 7.82 -22.47
CA ARG A 12 8.11 8.67 -21.46
C ARG A 12 7.60 8.21 -20.09
N ARG A 13 8.51 7.84 -19.21
CA ARG A 13 8.24 7.51 -17.83
C ARG A 13 7.64 8.74 -17.14
N LEU A 14 6.57 8.55 -16.37
CA LEU A 14 5.98 9.62 -15.57
C LEU A 14 6.77 9.76 -14.26
N ASP A 15 7.50 10.87 -14.12
CA ASP A 15 8.26 11.15 -12.91
C ASP A 15 7.34 11.31 -11.70
N SER A 16 6.15 11.89 -11.91
CA SER A 16 5.12 12.03 -10.86
C SER A 16 4.69 10.71 -10.23
N LEU A 17 4.62 9.63 -11.02
CA LEU A 17 4.26 8.32 -10.48
C LEU A 17 5.38 7.74 -9.61
N ASP A 18 6.65 7.96 -9.97
CA ASP A 18 7.79 7.58 -9.14
C ASP A 18 7.80 8.43 -7.84
N VAL A 19 7.50 9.74 -7.92
CA VAL A 19 7.40 10.63 -6.76
C VAL A 19 6.25 10.21 -5.84
N PHE A 20 5.04 9.98 -6.39
CA PHE A 20 3.89 9.54 -5.60
C PHE A 20 4.17 8.22 -4.87
N ARG A 21 4.76 7.25 -5.56
CA ARG A 21 5.16 5.98 -4.95
C ARG A 21 6.20 6.18 -3.87
N GLY A 22 7.17 7.06 -4.11
CA GLY A 22 8.23 7.36 -3.14
C GLY A 22 7.71 8.07 -1.90
N LEU A 23 6.79 9.02 -2.04
CA LEU A 23 6.07 9.65 -0.92
C LEU A 23 5.34 8.59 -0.08
N THR A 24 4.63 7.68 -0.75
CA THR A 24 3.89 6.60 -0.09
C THR A 24 4.82 5.66 0.68
N ILE A 25 5.96 5.27 0.09
CA ILE A 25 6.93 4.40 0.78
C ILE A 25 7.61 5.12 1.94
N ALA A 26 7.99 6.40 1.79
CA ALA A 26 8.55 7.17 2.89
C ALA A 26 7.55 7.32 4.05
N ALA A 27 6.27 7.59 3.74
CA ALA A 27 5.20 7.60 4.73
C ALA A 27 5.00 6.22 5.38
N MET A 28 5.06 5.13 4.60
CA MET A 28 4.94 3.75 5.11
C MET A 28 6.05 3.44 6.13
N ILE A 29 7.30 3.80 5.83
CA ILE A 29 8.41 3.63 6.77
C ILE A 29 8.17 4.48 8.02
N LEU A 30 7.77 5.75 7.87
CA LEU A 30 7.52 6.66 8.99
C LEU A 30 6.50 6.08 9.98
N VAL A 31 5.36 5.61 9.48
CA VAL A 31 4.26 5.14 10.34
C VAL A 31 4.45 3.72 10.86
N SER A 32 5.28 2.91 10.19
CA SER A 32 5.55 1.52 10.59
C SER A 32 6.70 1.38 11.59
N THR A 33 7.54 2.43 11.76
CA THR A 33 8.74 2.34 12.60
C THR A 33 8.83 3.49 13.61
N PRO A 34 7.81 3.70 14.49
CA PRO A 34 7.92 4.67 15.57
C PRO A 34 9.04 4.28 16.55
N GLY A 35 9.59 5.23 17.26
CA GLY A 35 10.58 4.95 18.32
C GLY A 35 10.01 4.05 19.41
N THR A 36 8.75 4.25 19.77
CA THR A 36 7.96 3.38 20.63
C THR A 36 6.47 3.47 20.27
N TRP A 37 5.77 2.33 20.30
CA TRP A 37 4.33 2.27 20.09
C TRP A 37 3.51 2.84 21.24
N ASN A 38 4.12 3.02 22.43
CA ASN A 38 3.44 3.60 23.59
C ASN A 38 3.32 5.12 23.54
N ALA A 39 3.95 5.78 22.56
CA ALA A 39 3.93 7.23 22.39
C ALA A 39 3.96 7.56 20.89
N VAL A 40 2.79 7.55 20.28
CA VAL A 40 2.59 7.90 18.86
C VAL A 40 1.52 8.99 18.81
N TYR A 41 1.74 10.01 17.99
CA TYR A 41 0.70 11.01 17.73
C TYR A 41 -0.51 10.38 17.06
N VAL A 42 -1.72 10.75 17.46
CA VAL A 42 -2.99 10.19 16.95
C VAL A 42 -3.07 10.13 15.42
N PRO A 43 -2.65 11.14 14.63
CA PRO A 43 -2.68 11.05 13.17
C PRO A 43 -1.68 10.03 12.59
N LEU A 44 -0.67 9.62 13.36
CA LEU A 44 0.37 8.66 12.96
C LEU A 44 0.11 7.25 13.52
N ASP A 45 -0.94 7.08 14.29
CA ASP A 45 -1.42 5.80 14.77
C ASP A 45 -2.60 5.31 13.91
N HIS A 46 -2.95 4.04 14.01
CA HIS A 46 -4.10 3.46 13.34
C HIS A 46 -5.40 3.78 14.08
N ALA A 47 -6.49 3.95 13.32
CA ALA A 47 -7.82 3.98 13.90
C ALA A 47 -8.08 2.68 14.68
N ALA A 48 -8.67 2.79 15.86
CA ALA A 48 -8.91 1.63 16.74
C ALA A 48 -9.72 0.52 16.05
N TRP A 49 -10.76 0.87 15.29
CA TRP A 49 -11.53 -0.04 14.45
C TRP A 49 -12.23 0.69 13.31
N ASN A 50 -13.35 1.40 13.58
CA ASN A 50 -14.03 2.24 12.60
C ASN A 50 -13.42 3.63 12.54
N GLY A 51 -13.49 4.25 11.39
CA GLY A 51 -12.85 5.53 11.08
C GLY A 51 -11.56 5.35 10.30
N TRP A 52 -10.79 6.42 10.25
CA TRP A 52 -9.51 6.45 9.55
C TRP A 52 -8.58 7.51 10.14
N THR A 53 -7.30 7.28 10.00
CA THR A 53 -6.23 8.25 10.24
C THR A 53 -5.38 8.39 8.97
N PRO A 54 -4.54 9.40 8.84
CA PRO A 54 -3.58 9.48 7.73
C PRO A 54 -2.73 8.21 7.57
N THR A 55 -2.38 7.54 8.67
CA THR A 55 -1.65 6.26 8.66
C THR A 55 -2.40 5.16 7.92
N ASP A 56 -3.72 5.08 8.07
CA ASP A 56 -4.55 4.07 7.43
C ASP A 56 -4.62 4.23 5.91
N LEU A 57 -4.30 5.40 5.38
CA LEU A 57 -4.33 5.68 3.93
C LEU A 57 -3.05 5.25 3.21
N VAL A 58 -1.96 5.04 3.93
CA VAL A 58 -0.65 4.76 3.33
C VAL A 58 -0.65 3.47 2.52
N PHE A 59 -1.23 2.39 3.05
CA PHE A 59 -1.30 1.11 2.34
C PHE A 59 -2.25 1.14 1.13
N PRO A 60 -3.46 1.69 1.20
CA PRO A 60 -4.28 1.94 0.00
C PRO A 60 -3.58 2.75 -1.08
N PHE A 61 -2.84 3.78 -0.71
CA PHE A 61 -2.06 4.59 -1.67
C PHE A 61 -0.98 3.77 -2.37
N LEU A 62 -0.34 2.84 -1.66
CA LEU A 62 0.64 1.92 -2.25
C LEU A 62 -0.03 0.97 -3.26
N LEU A 63 -1.20 0.42 -2.96
CA LEU A 63 -1.98 -0.40 -3.89
C LEU A 63 -2.44 0.40 -5.11
N PHE A 64 -2.92 1.62 -4.90
CA PHE A 64 -3.28 2.52 -5.98
C PHE A 64 -2.06 2.87 -6.86
N ALA A 65 -0.92 3.21 -6.27
CA ALA A 65 0.32 3.49 -7.00
C ALA A 65 0.83 2.29 -7.79
N MET A 66 0.69 1.09 -7.22
CA MET A 66 0.99 -0.18 -7.92
C MET A 66 0.06 -0.37 -9.11
N GLY A 67 -1.25 -0.18 -8.94
CA GLY A 67 -2.24 -0.21 -10.00
C GLY A 67 -1.93 0.80 -11.11
N ALA A 68 -1.65 2.05 -10.77
CA ALA A 68 -1.31 3.10 -11.73
C ALA A 68 -0.05 2.79 -12.58
N ALA A 69 0.84 1.93 -12.08
CA ALA A 69 2.02 1.49 -12.82
C ALA A 69 1.75 0.34 -13.79
N VAL A 70 0.67 -0.44 -13.60
CA VAL A 70 0.35 -1.63 -14.42
C VAL A 70 0.22 -1.30 -15.91
N PRO A 71 -0.52 -0.27 -16.36
CA PRO A 71 -0.66 0.06 -17.78
C PRO A 71 0.68 0.36 -18.48
N PHE A 72 1.62 0.97 -17.75
CA PHE A 72 2.96 1.28 -18.28
C PHE A 72 3.85 0.03 -18.35
N ALA A 73 3.72 -0.86 -17.36
CA ALA A 73 4.48 -2.12 -17.32
C ALA A 73 4.04 -3.10 -18.42
N LEU A 74 2.73 -3.23 -18.64
CA LEU A 74 2.15 -4.12 -19.65
C LEU A 74 2.39 -3.60 -21.08
N ALA A 75 2.28 -2.28 -21.30
CA ALA A 75 2.52 -1.67 -22.61
C ALA A 75 3.91 -1.95 -23.17
N ARG A 76 4.93 -2.05 -22.32
CA ARG A 76 6.31 -2.38 -22.72
C ARG A 76 6.49 -3.82 -23.22
N ARG A 77 5.49 -4.68 -23.01
CA ARG A 77 5.55 -6.12 -23.32
C ARG A 77 4.47 -6.56 -24.31
N ARG A 78 3.78 -5.59 -24.96
CA ARG A 78 2.78 -5.87 -25.99
C ARG A 78 3.38 -6.72 -27.10
N GLY A 79 2.67 -7.76 -27.51
CA GLY A 79 3.06 -8.65 -28.63
C GLY A 79 3.38 -10.10 -28.25
N VAL A 80 3.59 -10.41 -26.95
CA VAL A 80 3.83 -11.80 -26.50
C VAL A 80 3.07 -12.11 -25.19
N PRO A 81 1.77 -12.46 -25.28
CA PRO A 81 0.93 -12.69 -24.11
C PRO A 81 1.51 -13.68 -23.08
N GLN A 82 2.14 -14.75 -23.54
CA GLN A 82 2.74 -15.74 -22.65
C GLN A 82 3.91 -15.18 -21.80
N ARG A 83 4.72 -14.26 -22.38
CA ARG A 83 5.80 -13.59 -21.63
C ARG A 83 5.24 -12.64 -20.57
N VAL A 84 4.13 -11.96 -20.87
CA VAL A 84 3.43 -11.10 -19.93
C VAL A 84 2.93 -11.93 -18.74
N ARG A 85 2.18 -13.01 -19.02
CA ARG A 85 1.63 -13.90 -17.99
C ARG A 85 2.71 -14.49 -17.09
N ARG A 86 3.78 -15.04 -17.69
CA ARG A 86 4.92 -15.59 -16.92
C ARG A 86 5.56 -14.54 -16.02
N HIS A 87 5.74 -13.31 -16.51
CA HIS A 87 6.31 -12.22 -15.71
C HIS A 87 5.38 -11.84 -14.56
N VAL A 88 4.07 -11.70 -14.80
CA VAL A 88 3.08 -11.35 -13.78
C VAL A 88 3.06 -12.41 -12.68
N ILE A 89 2.97 -13.68 -13.03
CA ILE A 89 2.96 -14.80 -12.07
C ILE A 89 4.28 -14.84 -11.28
N ARG A 90 5.43 -14.77 -11.97
CA ARG A 90 6.73 -14.76 -11.30
C ARG A 90 6.86 -13.62 -10.30
N ARG A 91 6.46 -12.41 -10.69
CA ARG A 91 6.51 -11.23 -9.82
C ARG A 91 5.59 -11.38 -8.61
N ALA A 92 4.36 -11.84 -8.81
CA ALA A 92 3.45 -12.12 -7.72
C ALA A 92 4.01 -13.19 -6.76
N ALA A 93 4.57 -14.28 -7.29
CA ALA A 93 5.17 -15.34 -6.48
C ALA A 93 6.38 -14.82 -5.65
N ILE A 94 7.23 -14.00 -6.25
CA ILE A 94 8.39 -13.41 -5.52
C ILE A 94 7.89 -12.45 -4.44
N LEU A 95 6.90 -11.60 -4.71
CA LEU A 95 6.32 -10.68 -3.72
C LEU A 95 5.71 -11.48 -2.54
N PHE A 96 4.97 -12.54 -2.84
CA PHE A 96 4.38 -13.42 -1.84
C PHE A 96 5.45 -14.10 -0.97
N ALA A 97 6.48 -14.65 -1.61
CA ALA A 97 7.60 -15.29 -0.90
C ALA A 97 8.37 -14.30 -0.02
N LEU A 98 8.66 -13.10 -0.52
CA LEU A 98 9.29 -12.04 0.28
C LEU A 98 8.42 -11.64 1.48
N GLY A 99 7.11 -11.62 1.33
CA GLY A 99 6.19 -11.40 2.44
C GLY A 99 6.27 -12.50 3.50
N LEU A 100 6.36 -13.76 3.11
CA LEU A 100 6.56 -14.87 4.06
C LEU A 100 7.90 -14.77 4.78
N VAL A 101 8.97 -14.39 4.07
CA VAL A 101 10.28 -14.12 4.68
C VAL A 101 10.19 -13.00 5.71
N LEU A 102 9.45 -11.93 5.40
CA LEU A 102 9.26 -10.81 6.33
C LEU A 102 8.50 -11.28 7.59
N ASN A 103 7.41 -12.01 7.42
CA ASN A 103 6.67 -12.59 8.54
C ASN A 103 7.56 -13.53 9.39
N ALA A 104 8.50 -14.25 8.76
CA ALA A 104 9.44 -15.09 9.48
C ALA A 104 10.48 -14.27 10.28
N ILE A 105 10.91 -13.12 9.76
CA ILE A 105 11.80 -12.19 10.47
C ILE A 105 11.07 -11.55 11.67
N GLU A 106 9.79 -11.23 11.52
CA GLU A 106 8.94 -10.66 12.58
C GLU A 106 8.57 -11.67 13.67
N ALA A 107 8.55 -12.96 13.31
CA ALA A 107 8.23 -14.02 14.27
C ALA A 107 9.33 -14.16 15.33
N THR A 108 8.90 -14.22 16.61
CA THR A 108 9.84 -14.46 17.72
C THR A 108 10.37 -15.91 17.66
N PRO A 109 11.69 -16.13 17.64
CA PRO A 109 12.25 -17.48 17.66
C PRO A 109 11.97 -18.21 18.99
N PRO A 110 11.71 -19.55 18.95
CA PRO A 110 11.55 -20.39 17.78
C PRO A 110 10.23 -20.15 17.06
N ILE A 111 10.24 -20.20 15.70
CA ILE A 111 9.04 -19.99 14.89
C ILE A 111 8.00 -21.06 15.22
N ALA A 112 6.84 -20.64 15.72
CA ALA A 112 5.69 -21.50 15.97
C ALA A 112 4.96 -21.78 14.66
N TRP A 113 5.35 -22.80 13.92
CA TRP A 113 4.80 -23.13 12.60
C TRP A 113 3.29 -23.33 12.59
N ALA A 114 2.69 -23.82 13.67
CA ALA A 114 1.24 -24.00 13.80
C ALA A 114 0.46 -22.68 13.81
N THR A 115 1.12 -21.56 14.11
CA THR A 115 0.53 -20.22 14.17
C THR A 115 1.31 -19.20 13.34
N PHE A 116 2.18 -19.68 12.45
CA PHE A 116 2.95 -18.81 11.57
C PHE A 116 2.03 -18.02 10.65
N ARG A 117 2.12 -16.69 10.68
CA ARG A 117 1.28 -15.81 9.91
C ARG A 117 1.51 -15.96 8.40
N ILE A 118 0.44 -16.23 7.64
CA ILE A 118 0.48 -16.34 6.17
C ILE A 118 0.12 -15.01 5.51
N PRO A 119 -0.98 -14.31 5.86
CA PRO A 119 -1.28 -13.00 5.30
C PRO A 119 -0.21 -11.96 5.63
N GLY A 120 -0.25 -10.84 4.91
CA GLY A 120 0.62 -9.71 5.16
C GLY A 120 0.58 -8.72 3.99
N VAL A 121 1.24 -7.59 4.17
CA VAL A 121 1.23 -6.48 3.20
C VAL A 121 1.72 -6.92 1.82
N LEU A 122 2.88 -7.61 1.74
CA LEU A 122 3.44 -8.05 0.46
C LEU A 122 2.63 -9.17 -0.18
N GLN A 123 2.05 -10.08 0.62
CA GLN A 123 1.16 -11.13 0.15
C GLN A 123 -0.11 -10.53 -0.46
N ARG A 124 -0.72 -9.55 0.22
CA ARG A 124 -1.88 -8.82 -0.35
C ARG A 124 -1.51 -8.08 -1.63
N ILE A 125 -0.36 -7.38 -1.67
CA ILE A 125 0.13 -6.73 -2.89
C ILE A 125 0.29 -7.77 -4.02
N ALA A 126 0.82 -8.95 -3.73
CA ALA A 126 1.00 -10.02 -4.72
C ALA A 126 -0.33 -10.50 -5.32
N LEU A 127 -1.33 -10.77 -4.46
CA LEU A 127 -2.66 -11.22 -4.89
C LEU A 127 -3.39 -10.13 -5.68
N VAL A 128 -3.38 -8.89 -5.17
CA VAL A 128 -4.00 -7.74 -5.84
C VAL A 128 -3.31 -7.45 -7.18
N TYR A 129 -1.97 -7.49 -7.23
CA TYR A 129 -1.22 -7.31 -8.48
C TYR A 129 -1.57 -8.36 -9.52
N LEU A 130 -1.64 -9.63 -9.11
CA LEU A 130 -2.02 -10.74 -10.00
C LEU A 130 -3.43 -10.53 -10.57
N ALA A 131 -4.40 -10.21 -9.73
CA ALA A 131 -5.78 -9.95 -10.14
C ALA A 131 -5.89 -8.75 -11.09
N VAL A 132 -5.28 -7.62 -10.72
CA VAL A 132 -5.35 -6.38 -11.50
C VAL A 132 -4.63 -6.50 -12.83
N ALA A 133 -3.45 -7.12 -12.87
CA ALA A 133 -2.73 -7.35 -14.13
C ALA A 133 -3.52 -8.26 -15.06
N TRP A 134 -4.16 -9.31 -14.53
CA TRP A 134 -5.04 -10.18 -15.32
C TRP A 134 -6.24 -9.42 -15.88
N LEU A 135 -6.96 -8.66 -15.02
CA LEU A 135 -8.11 -7.88 -15.44
C LEU A 135 -7.74 -6.85 -16.52
N THR A 136 -6.60 -6.19 -16.38
CA THR A 136 -6.12 -5.20 -17.35
C THR A 136 -5.77 -5.84 -18.72
N GLU A 137 -5.28 -7.07 -18.71
CA GLU A 137 -4.90 -7.79 -19.94
C GLU A 137 -6.09 -8.42 -20.65
N CYS A 138 -7.06 -8.99 -19.88
CA CYS A 138 -8.10 -9.87 -20.42
C CYS A 138 -9.48 -9.21 -20.51
N VAL A 139 -9.72 -8.09 -19.81
CA VAL A 139 -11.05 -7.50 -19.68
C VAL A 139 -11.06 -6.06 -20.21
N SER A 140 -12.09 -5.73 -21.00
CA SER A 140 -12.28 -4.35 -21.49
C SER A 140 -12.50 -3.37 -20.33
N LEU A 141 -12.24 -2.08 -20.57
CA LEU A 141 -12.44 -1.05 -19.57
C LEU A 141 -13.86 -1.06 -18.97
N ARG A 142 -14.89 -1.23 -19.81
CA ARG A 142 -16.28 -1.34 -19.36
C ARG A 142 -16.49 -2.56 -18.44
N GLY A 143 -15.87 -3.68 -18.78
CA GLY A 143 -15.90 -4.89 -17.97
C GLY A 143 -15.16 -4.69 -16.63
N GLN A 144 -14.00 -4.04 -16.63
CA GLN A 144 -13.27 -3.71 -15.39
C GLN A 144 -14.08 -2.81 -14.48
N ILE A 145 -14.77 -1.80 -15.02
CA ILE A 145 -15.68 -0.93 -14.25
C ILE A 145 -16.85 -1.74 -13.67
N ALA A 146 -17.47 -2.60 -14.49
CA ALA A 146 -18.57 -3.46 -14.03
C ALA A 146 -18.11 -4.39 -12.89
N ILE A 147 -16.92 -5.01 -13.03
CA ILE A 147 -16.33 -5.85 -11.98
C ILE A 147 -16.06 -5.03 -10.70
N ALA A 148 -15.51 -3.81 -10.83
CA ALA A 148 -15.24 -2.96 -9.67
C ALA A 148 -16.52 -2.60 -8.92
N VAL A 149 -17.57 -2.18 -9.63
CA VAL A 149 -18.88 -1.86 -9.04
C VAL A 149 -19.52 -3.09 -8.39
N SER A 150 -19.52 -4.23 -9.10
CA SER A 150 -20.07 -5.49 -8.56
C SER A 150 -19.28 -6.00 -7.35
N ALA A 151 -17.94 -5.86 -7.36
CA ALA A 151 -17.11 -6.26 -6.23
C ALA A 151 -17.36 -5.41 -4.99
N LEU A 152 -17.47 -4.08 -5.14
CA LEU A 152 -17.79 -3.20 -4.01
C LEU A 152 -19.22 -3.42 -3.50
N GLY A 153 -20.22 -3.50 -4.39
CA GLY A 153 -21.61 -3.74 -4.01
C GLY A 153 -21.82 -5.13 -3.43
N GLY A 154 -21.23 -6.15 -4.06
CA GLY A 154 -21.32 -7.54 -3.59
C GLY A 154 -20.63 -7.76 -2.24
N TYR A 155 -19.45 -7.14 -2.03
CA TYR A 155 -18.76 -7.17 -0.74
C TYR A 155 -19.59 -6.50 0.35
N TRP A 156 -20.13 -5.30 0.08
CA TRP A 156 -21.02 -4.60 1.00
C TRP A 156 -22.26 -5.42 1.33
N ALA A 157 -22.96 -5.96 0.31
CA ALA A 157 -24.12 -6.80 0.51
C ALA A 157 -23.77 -8.07 1.31
N ALA A 158 -22.66 -8.73 1.00
CA ALA A 158 -22.21 -9.92 1.73
C ALA A 158 -21.95 -9.61 3.21
N MET A 159 -21.25 -8.52 3.50
CA MET A 159 -20.93 -8.11 4.88
C MET A 159 -22.17 -7.77 5.72
N LEU A 160 -23.24 -7.29 5.09
CA LEU A 160 -24.47 -6.89 5.79
C LEU A 160 -25.55 -7.99 5.81
N LEU A 161 -25.64 -8.83 4.78
CA LEU A 161 -26.75 -9.76 4.60
C LEU A 161 -26.40 -11.22 4.90
N VAL A 162 -25.13 -11.63 4.78
CA VAL A 162 -24.74 -13.02 5.06
C VAL A 162 -24.58 -13.21 6.57
N PRO A 163 -25.38 -14.10 7.18
CA PRO A 163 -25.28 -14.34 8.61
C PRO A 163 -24.02 -15.12 8.97
N VAL A 164 -23.32 -14.67 9.99
CA VAL A 164 -22.21 -15.40 10.61
C VAL A 164 -22.77 -16.36 11.64
N PRO A 165 -22.42 -17.66 11.61
CA PRO A 165 -22.92 -18.65 12.56
C PRO A 165 -22.66 -18.21 14.01
N GLY A 166 -23.74 -18.26 14.83
CA GLY A 166 -23.70 -17.86 16.24
C GLY A 166 -23.67 -16.36 16.51
N VAL A 167 -23.64 -15.49 15.47
CA VAL A 167 -23.55 -14.03 15.62
C VAL A 167 -24.70 -13.31 14.91
N GLY A 168 -25.06 -13.75 13.69
CA GLY A 168 -26.08 -13.11 12.85
C GLY A 168 -25.50 -12.32 11.68
N ALA A 169 -26.36 -11.57 10.97
CA ALA A 169 -26.02 -10.76 9.81
C ALA A 169 -25.72 -9.31 10.22
N GLY A 170 -24.90 -8.61 9.40
CA GLY A 170 -24.62 -7.18 9.54
C GLY A 170 -23.73 -6.77 10.71
N VAL A 171 -23.16 -7.72 11.43
CA VAL A 171 -22.24 -7.44 12.54
C VAL A 171 -20.85 -7.11 12.00
N LEU A 172 -20.35 -5.90 12.29
CA LEU A 172 -19.07 -5.41 11.80
C LEU A 172 -17.98 -5.32 12.89
N THR A 173 -18.18 -5.94 14.05
CA THR A 173 -17.16 -6.00 15.12
C THR A 173 -15.98 -6.89 14.71
N PRO A 174 -14.79 -6.75 15.33
CA PRO A 174 -13.62 -7.54 14.98
C PRO A 174 -13.87 -9.06 14.95
N ALA A 175 -14.58 -9.59 15.93
CA ALA A 175 -14.84 -11.03 16.05
C ALA A 175 -16.08 -11.50 15.27
N GLY A 176 -17.08 -10.62 15.08
CA GLY A 176 -18.40 -10.99 14.58
C GLY A 176 -18.62 -10.80 13.09
N ASN A 177 -17.71 -10.13 12.38
CA ASN A 177 -17.90 -9.83 10.97
C ASN A 177 -17.61 -11.04 10.05
N LEU A 178 -18.23 -11.02 8.86
CA LEU A 178 -18.11 -12.09 7.87
C LEU A 178 -16.67 -12.29 7.39
N ALA A 179 -15.89 -11.21 7.17
CA ALA A 179 -14.52 -11.33 6.69
C ALA A 179 -13.65 -12.06 7.71
N SER A 180 -13.74 -11.70 8.98
CA SER A 180 -13.02 -12.39 10.05
C SER A 180 -13.49 -13.85 10.23
N PHE A 181 -14.76 -14.14 10.00
CA PHE A 181 -15.27 -15.52 10.02
C PHE A 181 -14.62 -16.36 8.90
N VAL A 182 -14.61 -15.85 7.68
CA VAL A 182 -13.99 -16.53 6.52
C VAL A 182 -12.49 -16.72 6.75
N ASP A 183 -11.80 -15.71 7.26
CA ASP A 183 -10.36 -15.79 7.56
C ASP A 183 -10.08 -16.87 8.62
N ARG A 184 -10.85 -16.93 9.70
CA ARG A 184 -10.72 -17.98 10.72
C ARG A 184 -11.00 -19.38 10.16
N ALA A 185 -12.01 -19.51 9.29
CA ALA A 185 -12.38 -20.80 8.70
C ALA A 185 -11.32 -21.35 7.74
N ILE A 186 -10.62 -20.47 7.01
CA ILE A 186 -9.66 -20.86 5.98
C ILE A 186 -8.23 -20.85 6.50
N LEU A 187 -7.85 -19.78 7.23
CA LEU A 187 -6.47 -19.58 7.69
C LEU A 187 -6.20 -20.17 9.07
N GLY A 188 -7.26 -20.44 9.85
CA GLY A 188 -7.12 -20.99 11.20
C GLY A 188 -6.26 -20.08 12.08
N GLY A 189 -5.18 -20.65 12.65
CA GLY A 189 -4.25 -19.91 13.51
C GLY A 189 -3.21 -19.06 12.78
N HIS A 190 -3.20 -19.05 11.43
CA HIS A 190 -2.17 -18.40 10.60
C HIS A 190 -2.46 -16.93 10.31
N MET A 191 -2.93 -16.16 11.31
CA MET A 191 -3.31 -14.77 11.23
C MET A 191 -2.51 -13.90 12.20
N LEU A 192 -2.46 -12.58 11.96
CA LEU A 192 -1.83 -11.63 12.87
C LEU A 192 -2.48 -11.65 14.26
N ASN A 193 -3.80 -11.55 14.28
CA ASN A 193 -4.60 -11.69 15.50
C ASN A 193 -5.36 -13.02 15.41
N ARG A 194 -5.57 -13.69 16.53
CA ARG A 194 -6.34 -14.97 16.57
C ARG A 194 -7.77 -14.83 16.02
N VAL A 195 -8.29 -13.63 15.96
CA VAL A 195 -9.68 -13.34 15.63
C VAL A 195 -9.86 -12.78 14.22
N TRP A 196 -8.92 -11.97 13.74
CA TRP A 196 -8.97 -11.30 12.44
C TRP A 196 -7.56 -10.96 11.94
N ASP A 197 -7.43 -10.74 10.62
CA ASP A 197 -6.20 -10.23 10.00
C ASP A 197 -6.52 -9.02 9.11
N PRO A 198 -5.80 -7.87 9.25
CA PRO A 198 -6.03 -6.70 8.42
C PRO A 198 -5.76 -6.96 6.92
N GLU A 199 -4.97 -7.98 6.59
CA GLU A 199 -4.68 -8.45 5.24
C GLU A 199 -5.42 -9.77 4.90
N GLY A 200 -6.63 -9.98 5.45
CA GLY A 200 -7.46 -11.16 5.26
C GLY A 200 -7.90 -11.40 3.80
N LEU A 201 -8.46 -12.58 3.56
CA LEU A 201 -8.82 -13.06 2.22
C LEU A 201 -9.98 -12.27 1.62
N LEU A 202 -11.10 -12.19 2.36
CA LEU A 202 -12.31 -11.56 1.83
C LEU A 202 -12.13 -10.06 1.63
N SER A 203 -11.43 -9.38 2.54
CA SER A 203 -11.10 -7.95 2.44
C SER A 203 -10.12 -7.62 1.30
N THR A 204 -9.52 -8.63 0.68
CA THR A 204 -8.69 -8.45 -0.52
C THR A 204 -9.53 -8.10 -1.75
N VAL A 205 -10.82 -8.46 -1.80
CA VAL A 205 -11.72 -8.13 -2.92
C VAL A 205 -11.85 -6.61 -3.13
N PRO A 206 -12.26 -5.80 -2.14
CA PRO A 206 -12.30 -4.35 -2.31
C PRO A 206 -10.89 -3.72 -2.43
N ALA A 207 -9.83 -4.35 -1.93
CA ALA A 207 -8.47 -3.91 -2.15
C ALA A 207 -8.04 -4.01 -3.63
N VAL A 208 -8.52 -5.03 -4.36
CA VAL A 208 -8.36 -5.10 -5.83
C VAL A 208 -9.00 -3.90 -6.51
N VAL A 209 -10.16 -3.44 -6.04
CA VAL A 209 -10.82 -2.25 -6.62
C VAL A 209 -10.02 -0.99 -6.38
N THR A 210 -9.42 -0.81 -5.20
CA THR A 210 -8.50 0.31 -4.94
C THR A 210 -7.36 0.34 -5.96
N ALA A 211 -6.78 -0.81 -6.28
CA ALA A 211 -5.72 -0.90 -7.30
C ALA A 211 -6.24 -0.72 -8.73
N LEU A 212 -7.47 -1.19 -9.06
CA LEU A 212 -8.12 -0.91 -10.34
C LEU A 212 -8.36 0.58 -10.56
N CYS A 213 -8.78 1.32 -9.53
CA CYS A 213 -8.84 2.79 -9.60
C CYS A 213 -7.48 3.38 -9.95
N GLY A 214 -6.40 2.81 -9.43
CA GLY A 214 -5.05 3.15 -9.85
C GLY A 214 -4.78 2.87 -11.33
N VAL A 215 -5.20 1.70 -11.85
CA VAL A 215 -5.09 1.38 -13.29
C VAL A 215 -5.79 2.43 -14.14
N PHE A 216 -7.03 2.78 -13.79
CA PHE A 216 -7.78 3.81 -14.53
C PHE A 216 -7.07 5.17 -14.53
N ALA A 217 -6.51 5.56 -13.38
CA ALA A 217 -5.69 6.77 -13.28
C ALA A 217 -4.42 6.69 -14.14
N GLY A 218 -3.73 5.55 -14.14
CA GLY A 218 -2.55 5.30 -14.93
C GLY A 218 -2.82 5.33 -16.43
N ASP A 219 -3.87 4.66 -16.90
CA ASP A 219 -4.30 4.69 -18.31
C ASP A 219 -4.69 6.09 -18.74
N TRP A 220 -5.43 6.81 -17.88
CA TRP A 220 -5.79 8.20 -18.12
C TRP A 220 -4.56 9.10 -18.31
N LEU A 221 -3.55 8.97 -17.46
CA LEU A 221 -2.33 9.79 -17.53
C LEU A 221 -1.37 9.33 -18.66
N LYS A 222 -1.51 8.12 -19.16
CA LYS A 222 -0.65 7.56 -20.21
C LYS A 222 -0.90 8.17 -21.58
N GLU A 223 -2.13 8.55 -21.90
CA GLU A 223 -2.47 9.16 -23.17
C GLU A 223 -1.88 10.57 -23.27
N ARG A 224 -1.32 10.94 -24.43
CA ARG A 224 -0.61 12.21 -24.62
C ARG A 224 -1.57 13.37 -24.98
N GLY A 225 -1.18 14.59 -24.67
CA GLY A 225 -1.65 15.81 -25.36
C GLY A 225 -2.68 16.67 -24.67
N GLN A 226 -3.12 16.39 -23.43
CA GLN A 226 -4.10 17.27 -22.74
C GLN A 226 -3.54 17.86 -21.46
N ARG A 227 -3.35 19.19 -21.43
CA ARG A 227 -2.92 19.97 -20.26
C ARG A 227 -3.87 19.86 -19.05
N HIS A 228 -5.12 19.47 -19.28
CA HIS A 228 -6.16 19.41 -18.24
C HIS A 228 -6.30 18.04 -17.55
N ARG A 229 -5.44 17.05 -17.85
CA ARG A 229 -5.59 15.68 -17.33
C ARG A 229 -5.47 15.60 -15.82
N SER A 230 -4.56 16.39 -15.22
CA SER A 230 -4.43 16.47 -13.76
C SER A 230 -5.72 17.00 -13.13
N GLY A 231 -6.36 18.01 -13.74
CA GLY A 231 -7.61 18.60 -13.25
C GLY A 231 -8.77 17.60 -13.27
N TRP A 232 -8.93 16.85 -14.36
CA TRP A 232 -9.97 15.81 -14.45
C TRP A 232 -9.71 14.64 -13.48
N LEU A 233 -8.45 14.21 -13.34
CA LEU A 233 -8.10 13.18 -12.36
C LEU A 233 -8.34 13.66 -10.92
N TRP A 234 -8.05 14.94 -10.64
CA TRP A 234 -8.32 15.56 -9.35
C TRP A 234 -9.82 15.61 -9.06
N ALA A 235 -10.63 16.02 -10.04
CA ALA A 235 -12.08 16.07 -9.92
C ALA A 235 -12.68 14.67 -9.71
N ALA A 236 -12.24 13.66 -10.49
CA ALA A 236 -12.66 12.27 -10.31
C ALA A 236 -12.28 11.74 -8.93
N GLY A 237 -11.08 12.08 -8.45
CA GLY A 237 -10.63 11.75 -7.09
C GLY A 237 -11.52 12.40 -6.02
N PHE A 238 -11.92 13.65 -6.23
CA PHE A 238 -12.83 14.37 -5.34
C PHE A 238 -14.20 13.69 -5.26
N VAL A 239 -14.76 13.33 -6.42
CA VAL A 239 -16.04 12.58 -6.49
C VAL A 239 -15.92 11.24 -5.77
N GLY A 240 -14.84 10.48 -6.02
CA GLY A 240 -14.61 9.19 -5.36
C GLY A 240 -14.48 9.33 -3.84
N MET A 241 -13.75 10.34 -3.37
CA MET A 241 -13.60 10.63 -1.94
C MET A 241 -14.95 10.92 -1.27
N PHE A 242 -15.75 11.82 -1.84
CA PHE A 242 -17.06 12.16 -1.26
C PHE A 242 -18.07 11.03 -1.38
N ALA A 243 -18.05 10.25 -2.47
CA ALA A 243 -18.88 9.06 -2.60
C ALA A 243 -18.52 8.01 -1.53
N GLY A 244 -17.22 7.82 -1.24
CA GLY A 244 -16.76 6.98 -0.15
C GLY A 244 -17.20 7.47 1.23
N LEU A 245 -17.11 8.77 1.48
CA LEU A 245 -17.60 9.39 2.74
C LEU A 245 -19.12 9.22 2.89
N ALA A 246 -19.90 9.48 1.84
CA ALA A 246 -21.34 9.29 1.85
C ALA A 246 -21.73 7.83 2.07
N TRP A 247 -21.03 6.90 1.41
CA TRP A 247 -21.23 5.45 1.65
C TRP A 247 -20.83 5.07 3.09
N GLY A 248 -19.86 5.78 3.67
CA GLY A 248 -19.40 5.60 5.05
C GLY A 248 -20.50 5.79 6.11
N ILE A 249 -21.61 6.48 5.79
CA ILE A 249 -22.77 6.66 6.67
C ILE A 249 -23.48 5.32 6.93
N VAL A 250 -23.56 4.46 5.90
CA VAL A 250 -24.27 3.17 5.97
C VAL A 250 -23.31 1.97 6.09
N PHE A 251 -22.06 2.12 5.66
CA PHE A 251 -21.02 1.11 5.75
C PHE A 251 -19.72 1.79 6.22
N PRO A 252 -19.43 1.81 7.52
CA PRO A 252 -18.38 2.61 8.13
C PRO A 252 -17.03 2.48 7.43
N LEU A 253 -16.29 3.57 7.33
CA LEU A 253 -14.90 3.54 6.87
C LEU A 253 -14.09 2.66 7.83
N ASN A 254 -13.51 1.58 7.31
CA ASN A 254 -12.72 0.66 8.11
C ASN A 254 -11.62 0.03 7.27
N LYS A 255 -10.36 0.31 7.63
CA LYS A 255 -9.17 -0.23 6.96
C LYS A 255 -9.04 -1.72 7.16
N ASN A 256 -9.30 -2.23 8.36
CA ASN A 256 -9.08 -3.63 8.71
C ASN A 256 -10.02 -4.56 7.91
N LEU A 257 -11.23 -4.09 7.65
CA LEU A 257 -12.22 -4.76 6.77
C LEU A 257 -12.05 -4.34 5.32
N TRP A 258 -11.28 -3.30 5.02
CA TRP A 258 -11.19 -2.68 3.70
C TRP A 258 -12.58 -2.43 3.11
N THR A 259 -13.48 -1.81 3.90
CA THR A 259 -14.87 -1.60 3.48
C THR A 259 -14.98 -0.92 2.12
N SER A 260 -16.07 -1.16 1.40
CA SER A 260 -16.29 -0.56 0.07
C SER A 260 -16.23 0.95 0.11
N SER A 261 -16.77 1.55 1.17
CA SER A 261 -16.65 2.99 1.47
C SER A 261 -15.20 3.44 1.64
N PHE A 262 -14.39 2.68 2.40
CA PHE A 262 -12.97 2.97 2.61
C PHE A 262 -12.15 2.79 1.33
N ALA A 263 -12.44 1.75 0.54
CA ALA A 263 -11.78 1.52 -0.74
C ALA A 263 -11.97 2.71 -1.70
N LEU A 264 -13.21 3.21 -1.81
CA LEU A 264 -13.53 4.33 -2.68
C LEU A 264 -12.99 5.67 -2.14
N PHE A 265 -13.12 5.90 -0.84
CA PHE A 265 -12.57 7.07 -0.15
C PHE A 265 -11.06 7.18 -0.33
N SER A 266 -10.33 6.11 -0.01
CA SER A 266 -8.87 6.08 -0.09
C SER A 266 -8.35 6.16 -1.53
N ALA A 267 -9.02 5.50 -2.49
CA ALA A 267 -8.70 5.61 -3.91
C ALA A 267 -8.93 7.04 -4.44
N GLY A 268 -10.00 7.71 -3.99
CA GLY A 268 -10.29 9.10 -4.32
C GLY A 268 -9.19 10.05 -3.84
N LEU A 269 -8.75 9.92 -2.58
CA LEU A 269 -7.64 10.71 -2.04
C LEU A 269 -6.31 10.40 -2.76
N ALA A 270 -6.03 9.13 -3.05
CA ALA A 270 -4.85 8.73 -3.81
C ALA A 270 -4.81 9.38 -5.20
N ALA A 271 -5.97 9.41 -5.89
CA ALA A 271 -6.10 10.05 -7.19
C ALA A 271 -5.83 11.56 -7.12
N GLN A 272 -6.30 12.26 -6.08
CA GLN A 272 -6.02 13.69 -5.88
C GLN A 272 -4.53 13.96 -5.65
N ILE A 273 -3.87 13.16 -4.81
CA ILE A 273 -2.42 13.32 -4.53
C ILE A 273 -1.62 13.01 -5.80
N LEU A 274 -1.98 11.97 -6.55
CA LEU A 274 -1.33 11.67 -7.83
C LEU A 274 -1.56 12.79 -8.85
N ALA A 275 -2.78 13.34 -8.95
CA ALA A 275 -3.11 14.46 -9.83
C ALA A 275 -2.31 15.71 -9.47
N PHE A 276 -2.19 16.05 -8.19
CA PHE A 276 -1.38 17.16 -7.69
C PHE A 276 0.11 16.93 -8.01
N THR A 277 0.62 15.73 -7.75
CA THR A 277 2.01 15.38 -8.04
C THR A 277 2.30 15.45 -9.55
N HIS A 278 1.39 14.98 -10.40
CA HIS A 278 1.50 15.07 -11.84
C HIS A 278 1.47 16.53 -12.33
N TRP A 279 0.58 17.34 -11.79
CA TRP A 279 0.54 18.75 -12.12
C TRP A 279 1.84 19.47 -11.74
N LEU A 280 2.36 19.20 -10.53
CA LEU A 280 3.56 19.88 -10.02
C LEU A 280 4.82 19.43 -10.76
N VAL A 281 5.02 18.11 -10.93
CA VAL A 281 6.27 17.52 -11.45
C VAL A 281 6.29 17.46 -12.98
N ASP A 282 5.20 16.96 -13.59
CA ASP A 282 5.17 16.72 -15.05
C ASP A 282 4.63 17.89 -15.84
N THR A 283 3.69 18.70 -15.27
CA THR A 283 3.10 19.85 -15.96
C THR A 283 3.87 21.14 -15.67
N LYS A 284 4.14 21.46 -14.39
CA LYS A 284 4.87 22.66 -13.99
C LYS A 284 6.39 22.50 -14.04
N GLY A 285 6.90 21.27 -14.03
CA GLY A 285 8.34 21.00 -14.08
C GLY A 285 9.08 21.26 -12.76
N TRP A 286 8.39 21.42 -11.64
CA TRP A 286 8.99 21.61 -10.31
C TRP A 286 9.52 20.29 -9.74
N ARG A 287 10.79 20.00 -10.03
CA ARG A 287 11.42 18.69 -9.72
C ARG A 287 12.42 18.74 -8.57
N GLY A 288 12.82 19.93 -8.10
CA GLY A 288 13.87 20.07 -7.09
C GLY A 288 13.55 19.36 -5.78
N TRP A 289 12.33 19.55 -5.26
CA TRP A 289 11.86 18.96 -4.01
C TRP A 289 11.61 17.45 -4.12
N SER A 290 11.34 16.95 -5.31
CA SER A 290 10.89 15.56 -5.52
C SER A 290 12.03 14.53 -5.60
N ARG A 291 13.29 14.99 -5.73
CA ARG A 291 14.46 14.10 -5.89
C ARG A 291 14.59 13.01 -4.83
N PRO A 292 14.45 13.28 -3.54
CA PRO A 292 14.48 12.24 -2.51
C PRO A 292 13.42 11.18 -2.73
N PHE A 293 12.18 11.62 -3.02
CA PHE A 293 11.06 10.70 -3.23
C PHE A 293 11.20 9.86 -4.50
N VAL A 294 11.82 10.39 -5.54
CA VAL A 294 12.17 9.58 -6.73
C VAL A 294 13.09 8.43 -6.34
N ALA A 295 14.04 8.63 -5.44
CA ALA A 295 14.93 7.56 -4.98
C ALA A 295 14.16 6.42 -4.29
N PHE A 296 13.23 6.74 -3.39
CA PHE A 296 12.31 5.75 -2.79
C PHE A 296 11.42 5.09 -3.85
N GLY A 297 10.84 5.87 -4.77
CA GLY A 297 9.92 5.37 -5.80
C GLY A 297 10.57 4.48 -6.86
N ARG A 298 11.89 4.55 -7.02
CA ARG A 298 12.65 3.70 -7.94
C ARG A 298 12.95 2.31 -7.38
N ASN A 299 13.06 2.19 -6.06
CA ASN A 299 13.32 0.94 -5.35
C ASN A 299 12.28 0.69 -4.25
N PRO A 300 10.96 0.78 -4.52
CA PRO A 300 9.93 0.79 -3.48
C PRO A 300 9.86 -0.51 -2.69
N LEU A 301 10.00 -1.65 -3.36
CA LEU A 301 9.98 -2.96 -2.70
C LEU A 301 11.21 -3.17 -1.82
N LEU A 302 12.40 -2.80 -2.32
CA LEU A 302 13.63 -2.88 -1.55
C LEU A 302 13.55 -2.00 -0.31
N ALA A 303 13.08 -0.75 -0.49
CA ALA A 303 12.91 0.20 0.59
C ALA A 303 12.00 -0.35 1.70
N TYR A 304 10.82 -0.85 1.32
CA TYR A 304 9.87 -1.43 2.26
C TYR A 304 10.42 -2.69 2.94
N PHE A 305 10.88 -3.66 2.15
CA PHE A 305 11.33 -4.95 2.67
C PHE A 305 12.51 -4.80 3.63
N LEU A 306 13.52 -4.02 3.25
CA LEU A 306 14.70 -3.86 4.09
C LEU A 306 14.43 -2.97 5.30
N SER A 307 13.63 -1.90 5.17
CA SER A 307 13.34 -1.04 6.32
C SER A 307 12.53 -1.77 7.39
N VAL A 308 11.47 -2.46 7.01
CA VAL A 308 10.64 -3.24 7.95
C VAL A 308 11.44 -4.41 8.51
N GLY A 309 12.16 -5.15 7.66
CA GLY A 309 13.00 -6.26 8.12
C GLY A 309 14.10 -5.83 9.08
N THR A 310 14.76 -4.69 8.82
CA THR A 310 15.77 -4.13 9.72
C THR A 310 15.15 -3.71 11.06
N ASP A 311 14.00 -3.05 11.04
CA ASP A 311 13.29 -2.65 12.27
C ASP A 311 12.90 -3.88 13.11
N SER A 312 12.40 -4.94 12.46
CA SER A 312 12.05 -6.19 13.12
C SER A 312 13.27 -6.88 13.73
N VAL A 313 14.40 -6.91 13.02
CA VAL A 313 15.66 -7.45 13.56
C VAL A 313 16.15 -6.61 14.76
N LEU A 314 16.14 -5.29 14.66
CA LEU A 314 16.53 -4.39 15.77
C LEU A 314 15.59 -4.54 16.98
N THR A 315 14.33 -4.89 16.75
CA THR A 315 13.35 -5.14 17.81
C THR A 315 13.54 -6.52 18.43
N GLY A 316 13.90 -7.54 17.66
CA GLY A 316 14.13 -8.91 18.12
C GLY A 316 15.48 -9.11 18.81
N LEU A 317 16.53 -8.39 18.39
CA LEU A 317 17.85 -8.48 19.02
C LEU A 317 17.85 -7.74 20.37
N THR A 318 18.35 -8.40 21.41
CA THR A 318 18.47 -7.83 22.76
C THR A 318 19.92 -7.51 23.12
N VAL A 319 20.13 -6.36 23.74
CA VAL A 319 21.36 -6.02 24.47
C VAL A 319 21.23 -6.47 25.93
N ALA A 320 22.19 -6.12 26.77
CA ALA A 320 22.17 -6.48 28.19
C ALA A 320 20.80 -6.18 28.86
N GLN A 321 20.37 -7.05 29.78
CA GLN A 321 19.13 -6.93 30.56
C GLN A 321 17.82 -7.07 29.76
N GLY A 322 17.82 -7.70 28.60
CA GLY A 322 16.59 -7.97 27.82
C GLY A 322 16.00 -6.76 27.09
N VAL A 323 16.71 -5.63 27.04
CA VAL A 323 16.29 -4.45 26.28
C VAL A 323 16.61 -4.67 24.79
N SER A 324 15.64 -4.44 23.89
CA SER A 324 15.90 -4.55 22.45
C SER A 324 16.89 -3.48 21.96
N VAL A 325 17.65 -3.79 20.91
CA VAL A 325 18.58 -2.84 20.27
C VAL A 325 17.85 -1.57 19.83
N LYS A 326 16.65 -1.71 19.23
CA LYS A 326 15.79 -0.57 18.88
C LYS A 326 15.46 0.31 20.11
N ALA A 327 15.01 -0.32 21.18
CA ALA A 327 14.65 0.41 22.40
C ALA A 327 15.88 1.08 23.04
N PHE A 328 17.05 0.46 22.96
CA PHE A 328 18.31 1.05 23.42
C PHE A 328 18.66 2.30 22.61
N ILE A 329 18.68 2.18 21.26
CA ILE A 329 18.97 3.32 20.37
C ILE A 329 17.96 4.46 20.62
N TYR A 330 16.67 4.14 20.64
CA TYR A 330 15.61 5.12 20.91
C TYR A 330 15.83 5.85 22.25
N ARG A 331 16.11 5.09 23.31
CA ARG A 331 16.29 5.64 24.67
C ARG A 331 17.49 6.56 24.74
N VAL A 332 18.64 6.13 24.19
CA VAL A 332 19.92 6.88 24.30
C VAL A 332 19.95 8.07 23.35
N ALA A 333 19.58 7.86 22.08
CA ALA A 333 19.76 8.88 21.05
C ALA A 333 18.60 9.89 20.93
N PHE A 334 17.43 9.58 21.48
CA PHE A 334 16.24 10.44 21.32
C PHE A 334 15.51 10.71 22.65
N ALA A 335 15.12 9.67 23.39
CA ALA A 335 14.25 9.84 24.54
C ALA A 335 14.96 10.56 25.70
N SER A 336 16.24 10.36 25.89
CA SER A 336 17.03 10.95 27.01
C SER A 336 16.97 12.48 27.04
N TRP A 337 16.93 13.14 25.89
CA TRP A 337 16.95 14.60 25.80
C TRP A 337 15.68 15.21 25.19
N LEU A 338 14.99 14.54 24.28
CA LEU A 338 13.75 15.06 23.70
C LEU A 338 12.54 14.88 24.61
N ARG A 339 12.44 13.75 25.33
CA ARG A 339 11.30 13.50 26.21
C ARG A 339 11.10 14.53 27.31
N PRO A 340 12.17 15.01 28.00
CA PRO A 340 12.01 16.02 29.03
C PRO A 340 11.56 17.39 28.52
N CYS A 341 11.95 17.77 27.30
CA CYS A 341 11.64 19.09 26.74
C CYS A 341 10.41 19.13 25.84
N CYS A 342 10.12 18.03 25.14
CA CYS A 342 9.16 18.05 24.03
C CYS A 342 8.13 16.92 24.08
N GLY A 343 8.18 16.04 25.06
CA GLY A 343 7.24 14.93 25.23
C GLY A 343 7.69 13.62 24.58
N ALA A 344 7.01 12.54 24.93
CA ALA A 344 7.35 11.19 24.50
C ALA A 344 7.02 10.96 23.02
N GLU A 345 5.91 11.50 22.53
CA GLU A 345 5.46 11.41 21.15
C GLU A 345 6.44 12.10 20.20
N THR A 346 6.95 13.28 20.59
CA THR A 346 7.96 14.01 19.80
C THR A 346 9.26 13.22 19.71
N ALA A 347 9.71 12.60 20.80
CA ALA A 347 10.90 11.76 20.79
C ALA A 347 10.72 10.52 19.89
N SER A 348 9.54 9.88 19.92
CA SER A 348 9.18 8.74 19.07
C SER A 348 9.14 9.13 17.59
N LEU A 349 8.53 10.27 17.27
CA LEU A 349 8.47 10.80 15.90
C LEU A 349 9.86 11.18 15.39
N ALA A 350 10.72 11.80 16.22
CA ALA A 350 12.08 12.15 15.82
C ALA A 350 12.91 10.91 15.43
N TYR A 351 12.76 9.80 16.18
CA TYR A 351 13.34 8.51 15.78
C TYR A 351 12.83 8.05 14.42
N ALA A 352 11.52 8.06 14.20
CA ALA A 352 10.91 7.64 12.93
C ALA A 352 11.40 8.50 11.75
N ILE A 353 11.48 9.83 11.94
CA ILE A 353 12.02 10.74 10.91
C ILE A 353 13.50 10.43 10.62
N ALA A 354 14.32 10.23 11.66
CA ALA A 354 15.72 9.87 11.49
C ALA A 354 15.89 8.54 10.74
N TYR A 355 15.01 7.57 11.02
CA TYR A 355 14.99 6.29 10.34
C TYR A 355 14.62 6.43 8.86
N VAL A 356 13.61 7.23 8.53
CA VAL A 356 13.27 7.58 7.13
C VAL A 356 14.43 8.29 6.45
N ALA A 357 15.08 9.24 7.13
CA ALA A 357 16.24 9.96 6.59
C ALA A 357 17.42 9.02 6.30
N LEU A 358 17.71 8.08 7.19
CA LEU A 358 18.72 7.03 6.99
C LEU A 358 18.44 6.24 5.70
N TRP A 359 17.20 5.74 5.53
CA TRP A 359 16.80 5.04 4.32
C TRP A 359 16.82 5.95 3.10
N GLY A 360 16.51 7.24 3.25
CA GLY A 360 16.63 8.25 2.21
C GLY A 360 18.08 8.40 1.70
N VAL A 361 19.06 8.39 2.60
CA VAL A 361 20.49 8.41 2.25
C VAL A 361 20.88 7.13 1.51
N ILE A 362 20.53 5.96 2.04
CA ILE A 362 20.85 4.65 1.42
C ILE A 362 20.26 4.56 0.01
N LEU A 363 18.95 4.86 -0.14
CA LEU A 363 18.26 4.80 -1.43
C LEU A 363 18.73 5.90 -2.39
N GLY A 364 19.12 7.07 -1.86
CA GLY A 364 19.73 8.16 -2.61
C GLY A 364 21.07 7.74 -3.22
N GLU A 365 21.89 7.02 -2.47
CA GLU A 365 23.15 6.49 -2.97
C GLU A 365 22.94 5.39 -4.03
N LEU A 366 22.00 4.46 -3.80
CA LEU A 366 21.61 3.47 -4.82
C LEU A 366 21.11 4.14 -6.10
N TYR A 367 20.33 5.23 -5.94
CA TYR A 367 19.84 6.01 -7.07
C TYR A 367 20.98 6.69 -7.84
N ARG A 368 21.95 7.29 -7.15
CA ARG A 368 23.14 7.92 -7.75
C ARG A 368 23.97 6.90 -8.53
N ARG A 369 24.15 5.69 -7.98
CA ARG A 369 24.83 4.56 -8.63
C ARG A 369 24.01 3.88 -9.72
N ARG A 370 22.77 4.32 -9.98
CA ARG A 370 21.83 3.72 -10.93
C ARG A 370 21.51 2.26 -10.64
N ILE A 371 21.53 1.86 -9.37
CA ILE A 371 21.14 0.51 -8.93
C ILE A 371 19.65 0.50 -8.69
N PHE A 372 18.93 -0.19 -9.57
CA PHE A 372 17.46 -0.36 -9.49
C PHE A 372 17.14 -1.84 -9.43
N ILE A 373 16.65 -2.29 -8.29
CA ILE A 373 16.27 -3.69 -8.07
C ILE A 373 14.79 -3.83 -8.44
N GLY A 374 14.55 -4.28 -9.67
CA GLY A 374 13.21 -4.59 -10.18
C GLY A 374 12.99 -6.09 -10.19
N ILE A 375 11.77 -6.51 -9.78
CA ILE A 375 11.31 -7.90 -9.85
C ILE A 375 10.43 -8.08 -11.08
#